data_4b790f79c3b7f757cefe12607d075c6f
#
_entry.id   4b790f79c3b7f757cefe12607d075c6f
#
_cell.length_a   1.000
_cell.length_b   1.000
_cell.length_c   1.000
_cell.angle_alpha   90.00
_cell.angle_beta   90.00
_cell.angle_gamma   90.00
#
_symmetry.space_group_name_H-M   'P 1'
#
loop_
_entity.id
_entity.type
_entity.pdbx_description
1 polymer ?
#
loop_
_entity_poly.entity_id
_entity_poly.type
_entity_poly.pdbx_seq_one_letter_code
_entity_poly.pdbx_strand_id
1 'polypeptide(L)'
;VMTMPRIGIIGGSGVYGVFEPRETVKVHTPYGRPSAPVEIGEIGGVEVAFIPRHGKHHEFPPHEVPYRANIWALKELGVERVIGVTAVGSLREEYKPGDIVITDQFIDFTKKRDYTFYNGPRVAHVSMADPFCPEMRRIFYETAKELGFPVHEKGTYVCIEGPRFSTRAESFMFRQYAHIIGMTLVPEINLARELGMCYANIATVTDYDVWADKPVDAQEVLKVMAENNYKVQELLKKAIPRIPEERKCGCADVLKSMFV
;
A
#
# COMPACT_ATOMS: atom_id res chain seq x y z
N VAL A 1 28.59 8.64 6.31
CA VAL A 1 27.93 7.37 6.54
C VAL A 1 26.51 7.48 6.01
N MET A 2 26.23 6.79 4.91
CA MET A 2 24.85 6.71 4.41
C MET A 2 24.05 5.86 5.39
N THR A 3 23.12 6.48 6.11
CA THR A 3 22.11 5.73 6.86
C THR A 3 21.14 5.13 5.86
N MET A 4 20.89 3.82 5.95
CA MET A 4 19.93 3.15 5.08
C MET A 4 18.54 3.25 5.70
N PRO A 5 17.51 3.70 4.96
CA PRO A 5 16.16 3.80 5.49
C PRO A 5 15.59 2.42 5.79
N ARG A 6 14.93 2.27 6.94
CA ARG A 6 14.24 1.02 7.31
C ARG A 6 12.78 1.02 6.90
N ILE A 7 12.23 2.20 6.65
CA ILE A 7 10.83 2.38 6.26
C ILE A 7 10.78 2.81 4.81
N GLY A 8 9.95 2.15 4.03
CA GLY A 8 9.64 2.52 2.67
C GLY A 8 8.17 2.84 2.51
N ILE A 9 7.86 3.82 1.68
CA ILE A 9 6.49 4.21 1.36
C ILE A 9 6.30 4.09 -0.14
N ILE A 10 5.23 3.42 -0.52
CA ILE A 10 4.77 3.36 -1.91
C ILE A 10 3.40 4.02 -1.94
N GLY A 11 3.27 5.12 -2.69
CA GLY A 11 2.04 5.89 -2.70
C GLY A 11 1.99 6.87 -3.84
N GLY A 12 1.01 7.76 -3.80
CA GLY A 12 0.83 8.82 -4.79
C GLY A 12 1.53 10.11 -4.40
N SER A 13 1.34 11.13 -5.24
CA SER A 13 1.95 12.45 -5.06
C SER A 13 1.52 13.17 -3.77
N GLY A 14 0.40 12.77 -3.16
CA GLY A 14 -0.06 13.35 -1.90
C GLY A 14 0.93 13.19 -0.74
N VAL A 15 1.81 12.20 -0.79
CA VAL A 15 2.85 11.98 0.23
C VAL A 15 3.88 13.10 0.24
N TYR A 16 4.12 13.76 -0.89
CA TYR A 16 5.12 14.83 -1.00
C TYR A 16 4.86 16.03 -0.07
N GLY A 17 3.63 16.21 0.39
CA GLY A 17 3.32 17.31 1.32
C GLY A 17 4.04 17.24 2.66
N VAL A 18 4.52 16.05 3.08
CA VAL A 18 5.24 15.83 4.35
C VAL A 18 6.59 15.19 4.16
N PHE A 19 6.88 14.71 2.95
CA PHE A 19 8.15 14.08 2.61
C PHE A 19 9.11 15.13 2.04
N GLU A 20 10.26 15.26 2.68
CA GLU A 20 11.33 16.17 2.25
C GLU A 20 12.43 15.34 1.56
N PRO A 21 12.43 15.26 0.22
CA PRO A 21 13.45 14.49 -0.50
C PRO A 21 14.83 15.14 -0.34
N ARG A 22 15.84 14.31 -0.03
CA ARG A 22 17.24 14.75 0.09
C ARG A 22 18.09 14.24 -1.05
N GLU A 23 17.82 13.03 -1.51
CA GLU A 23 18.56 12.42 -2.62
C GLU A 23 17.67 11.48 -3.42
N THR A 24 18.09 11.24 -4.64
CA THR A 24 17.43 10.29 -5.54
C THR A 24 18.41 9.17 -5.86
N VAL A 25 17.99 7.92 -5.70
CA VAL A 25 18.84 6.75 -5.92
C VAL A 25 18.27 5.91 -7.04
N LYS A 26 19.11 5.62 -8.03
CA LYS A 26 18.78 4.66 -9.08
C LYS A 26 19.17 3.27 -8.59
N VAL A 27 18.20 2.41 -8.40
CA VAL A 27 18.43 1.03 -7.98
C VAL A 27 18.26 0.11 -9.18
N HIS A 28 19.28 -0.67 -9.47
CA HIS A 28 19.21 -1.70 -10.52
C HIS A 28 18.62 -2.98 -9.91
N THR A 29 17.58 -3.48 -10.55
CA THR A 29 16.90 -4.71 -10.09
C THR A 29 16.90 -5.76 -11.20
N PRO A 30 16.82 -7.06 -10.83
CA PRO A 30 16.66 -8.12 -11.84
C PRO A 30 15.33 -8.05 -12.60
N TYR A 31 14.41 -7.19 -12.16
CA TYR A 31 13.04 -7.08 -12.68
C TYR A 31 12.83 -5.80 -13.47
N GLY A 32 13.90 -5.10 -13.83
CA GLY A 32 13.81 -3.85 -14.55
C GLY A 32 13.81 -2.63 -13.63
N ARG A 33 13.34 -1.52 -14.16
CA ARG A 33 13.32 -0.25 -13.41
C ARG A 33 12.10 -0.15 -12.51
N PRO A 34 12.26 0.39 -11.27
CA PRO A 34 11.12 0.81 -10.48
C PRO A 34 10.26 1.87 -11.18
N SER A 35 9.10 2.16 -10.62
CA SER A 35 8.18 3.18 -11.16
C SER A 35 8.84 4.55 -11.35
N ALA A 36 9.83 4.86 -10.51
CA ALA A 36 10.70 6.03 -10.61
C ALA A 36 11.97 5.72 -9.80
N PRO A 37 13.04 6.51 -9.97
CA PRO A 37 14.17 6.43 -9.04
C PRO A 37 13.69 6.62 -7.61
N VAL A 38 14.27 5.87 -6.66
CA VAL A 38 13.85 5.91 -5.26
C VAL A 38 14.30 7.23 -4.63
N GLU A 39 13.38 7.92 -3.98
CA GLU A 39 13.69 9.13 -3.25
C GLU A 39 13.94 8.79 -1.78
N ILE A 40 15.06 9.28 -1.24
CA ILE A 40 15.39 9.17 0.18
C ILE A 40 15.19 10.54 0.82
N GLY A 41 14.50 10.59 1.93
CA GLY A 41 14.22 11.83 2.64
C GLY A 41 13.70 11.57 4.03
N GLU A 42 13.03 12.54 4.61
CA GLU A 42 12.53 12.46 5.98
C GLU A 42 11.03 12.71 6.08
N ILE A 43 10.40 12.01 7.00
CA ILE A 43 9.05 12.31 7.49
C ILE A 43 9.10 12.28 9.01
N GLY A 44 8.70 13.37 9.64
CA GLY A 44 8.71 13.46 11.10
C GLY A 44 10.09 13.24 11.72
N GLY A 45 11.15 13.58 11.01
CA GLY A 45 12.53 13.39 11.45
C GLY A 45 13.08 11.98 11.26
N VAL A 46 12.31 11.08 10.67
CA VAL A 46 12.72 9.70 10.40
C VAL A 46 13.04 9.53 8.92
N GLU A 47 14.17 8.91 8.61
CA GLU A 47 14.58 8.64 7.24
C GLU A 47 13.67 7.60 6.60
N VAL A 48 13.16 7.88 5.40
CA VAL A 48 12.28 7.02 4.64
C VAL A 48 12.69 6.97 3.18
N ALA A 49 12.42 5.85 2.53
CA ALA A 49 12.51 5.71 1.08
C ALA A 49 11.10 5.82 0.48
N PHE A 50 10.96 6.52 -0.64
CA PHE A 50 9.67 6.74 -1.28
C PHE A 50 9.73 6.36 -2.75
N ILE A 51 8.71 5.64 -3.20
CA ILE A 51 8.49 5.33 -4.61
C ILE A 51 7.08 5.79 -4.99
N PRO A 52 6.92 6.67 -5.99
CA PRO A 52 5.60 6.96 -6.55
C PRO A 52 5.12 5.76 -7.36
N ARG A 53 4.10 5.05 -6.86
CA ARG A 53 3.64 3.77 -7.43
C ARG A 53 3.37 3.85 -8.93
N HIS A 54 2.68 4.89 -9.34
CA HIS A 54 2.29 5.08 -10.74
C HIS A 54 3.30 5.89 -11.56
N GLY A 55 4.50 6.13 -11.02
CA GLY A 55 5.49 7.01 -11.63
C GLY A 55 5.28 8.48 -11.26
N LYS A 56 6.29 9.32 -11.55
CA LYS A 56 6.24 10.75 -11.22
C LYS A 56 5.13 11.50 -11.97
N HIS A 57 4.81 11.06 -13.16
CA HIS A 57 3.81 11.69 -14.05
C HIS A 57 2.59 10.81 -14.25
N HIS A 58 2.36 9.85 -13.36
CA HIS A 58 1.23 8.93 -13.41
C HIS A 58 1.19 8.14 -14.72
N GLU A 59 2.37 7.74 -15.22
CA GLU A 59 2.51 7.04 -16.50
C GLU A 59 2.20 5.54 -16.43
N PHE A 60 2.12 4.94 -15.23
CA PHE A 60 1.81 3.52 -15.08
C PHE A 60 0.38 3.30 -14.61
N PRO A 61 -0.49 2.67 -15.43
CA PRO A 61 -1.78 2.21 -14.94
C PRO A 61 -1.60 1.06 -13.92
N PRO A 62 -2.63 0.73 -13.13
CA PRO A 62 -2.48 -0.24 -12.04
C PRO A 62 -1.90 -1.60 -12.44
N HIS A 63 -2.26 -2.10 -13.62
CA HIS A 63 -1.82 -3.41 -14.11
C HIS A 63 -0.41 -3.41 -14.72
N GLU A 64 0.17 -2.23 -14.98
CA GLU A 64 1.51 -2.08 -15.56
C GLU A 64 2.55 -1.56 -14.56
N VAL A 65 2.17 -1.33 -13.31
CA VAL A 65 3.12 -0.93 -12.28
C VAL A 65 4.19 -2.01 -12.13
N PRO A 66 5.49 -1.65 -12.12
CA PRO A 66 6.57 -2.62 -11.94
C PRO A 66 6.72 -3.05 -10.47
N TYR A 67 5.75 -3.80 -9.97
CA TYR A 67 5.67 -4.17 -8.55
C TYR A 67 6.91 -4.89 -8.04
N ARG A 68 7.45 -5.86 -8.81
CA ARG A 68 8.64 -6.59 -8.39
C ARG A 68 9.85 -5.67 -8.28
N ALA A 69 10.05 -4.80 -9.26
CA ALA A 69 11.15 -3.83 -9.23
C ALA A 69 11.02 -2.87 -8.04
N ASN A 70 9.82 -2.40 -7.75
CA ASN A 70 9.57 -1.49 -6.63
C ASN A 70 9.91 -2.12 -5.28
N ILE A 71 9.40 -3.30 -5.01
CA ILE A 71 9.64 -4.00 -3.73
C ILE A 71 11.11 -4.42 -3.61
N TRP A 72 11.70 -4.93 -4.69
CA TRP A 72 13.11 -5.32 -4.69
C TRP A 72 14.03 -4.12 -4.40
N ALA A 73 13.75 -2.98 -5.04
CA ALA A 73 14.54 -1.76 -4.83
C ALA A 73 14.51 -1.31 -3.37
N LEU A 74 13.35 -1.35 -2.73
CA LEU A 74 13.23 -1.02 -1.31
C LEU A 74 14.04 -2.00 -0.45
N LYS A 75 13.98 -3.28 -0.76
CA LYS A 75 14.74 -4.31 -0.03
C LYS A 75 16.24 -4.06 -0.14
N GLU A 76 16.74 -3.76 -1.34
CA GLU A 76 18.15 -3.44 -1.58
C GLU A 76 18.64 -2.23 -0.77
N LEU A 77 17.76 -1.28 -0.51
CA LEU A 77 18.08 -0.09 0.28
C LEU A 77 17.98 -0.32 1.80
N GLY A 78 17.68 -1.55 2.23
CA GLY A 78 17.60 -1.88 3.64
C GLY A 78 16.22 -1.72 4.28
N VAL A 79 15.19 -1.45 3.49
CA VAL A 79 13.83 -1.31 3.99
C VAL A 79 13.32 -2.63 4.56
N GLU A 80 12.80 -2.59 5.77
CA GLU A 80 12.20 -3.73 6.46
C GLU A 80 10.69 -3.59 6.60
N ARG A 81 10.17 -2.35 6.53
CA ARG A 81 8.75 -2.03 6.73
C ARG A 81 8.24 -1.20 5.57
N VAL A 82 7.24 -1.72 4.88
CA VAL A 82 6.62 -1.05 3.73
C VAL A 82 5.24 -0.52 4.11
N ILE A 83 5.00 0.73 3.80
CA ILE A 83 3.71 1.38 3.95
C ILE A 83 3.15 1.63 2.55
N GLY A 84 2.05 0.97 2.21
CA GLY A 84 1.32 1.22 0.98
C GLY A 84 0.19 2.19 1.25
N VAL A 85 0.19 3.34 0.58
CA VAL A 85 -0.89 4.32 0.64
C VAL A 85 -1.72 4.19 -0.62
N THR A 86 -3.03 3.97 -0.47
CA THR A 86 -3.94 3.72 -1.60
C THR A 86 -5.23 4.51 -1.46
N ALA A 87 -5.81 4.87 -2.60
CA ALA A 87 -7.17 5.40 -2.68
C ALA A 87 -8.09 4.26 -3.10
N VAL A 88 -9.23 4.11 -2.42
CA VAL A 88 -10.15 2.99 -2.63
C VAL A 88 -11.60 3.43 -2.69
N GLY A 89 -12.42 2.61 -3.33
CA GLY A 89 -13.87 2.71 -3.26
C GLY A 89 -14.40 1.95 -2.05
N SER A 90 -15.55 2.38 -1.52
CA SER A 90 -16.26 1.67 -0.45
C SER A 90 -17.29 0.71 -1.02
N LEU A 91 -17.37 -0.47 -0.42
CA LEU A 91 -18.39 -1.48 -0.70
C LEU A 91 -19.44 -1.56 0.42
N ARG A 92 -19.35 -0.68 1.41
CA ARG A 92 -20.23 -0.68 2.59
C ARG A 92 -20.62 0.74 2.96
N GLU A 93 -21.86 0.92 3.42
CA GLU A 93 -22.36 2.22 3.82
C GLU A 93 -21.58 2.87 4.96
N GLU A 94 -21.12 2.03 5.93
CA GLU A 94 -20.39 2.48 7.10
C GLU A 94 -18.93 2.88 6.82
N TYR A 95 -18.40 2.52 5.65
CA TYR A 95 -17.08 2.95 5.18
C TYR A 95 -17.28 4.14 4.24
N LYS A 96 -17.27 5.35 4.79
CA LYS A 96 -17.68 6.56 4.07
C LYS A 96 -16.53 7.21 3.32
N PRO A 97 -16.80 7.89 2.18
CA PRO A 97 -15.79 8.76 1.57
C PRO A 97 -15.20 9.72 2.61
N GLY A 98 -13.88 9.80 2.65
CA GLY A 98 -13.15 10.53 3.68
C GLY A 98 -12.64 9.68 4.83
N ASP A 99 -13.13 8.47 4.99
CA ASP A 99 -12.65 7.54 6.02
C ASP A 99 -11.30 6.94 5.66
N ILE A 100 -10.52 6.63 6.68
CA ILE A 100 -9.28 5.86 6.57
C ILE A 100 -9.57 4.43 6.98
N VAL A 101 -9.03 3.48 6.24
CA VAL A 101 -9.12 2.05 6.57
C VAL A 101 -7.71 1.49 6.76
N ILE A 102 -7.46 0.90 7.92
CA ILE A 102 -6.22 0.16 8.17
C ILE A 102 -6.52 -1.29 7.81
N THR A 103 -6.17 -1.64 6.58
CA THR A 103 -6.54 -2.92 5.96
C THR A 103 -5.96 -4.10 6.73
N ASP A 104 -6.73 -5.16 6.92
CA ASP A 104 -6.28 -6.36 7.64
C ASP A 104 -6.36 -7.64 6.79
N GLN A 105 -7.16 -7.64 5.73
CA GLN A 105 -7.32 -8.79 4.84
C GLN A 105 -7.52 -8.34 3.41
N PHE A 106 -7.28 -9.24 2.46
CA PHE A 106 -7.57 -8.95 1.06
C PHE A 106 -8.09 -10.17 0.31
N ILE A 107 -8.74 -9.91 -0.81
CA ILE A 107 -9.17 -10.91 -1.79
C ILE A 107 -8.60 -10.47 -3.14
N ASP A 108 -7.96 -11.41 -3.85
CA ASP A 108 -7.31 -11.13 -5.13
C ASP A 108 -8.21 -11.51 -6.30
N PHE A 109 -8.61 -10.50 -7.08
CA PHE A 109 -9.30 -10.65 -8.36
C PHE A 109 -8.49 -10.06 -9.51
N THR A 110 -7.17 -9.92 -9.33
CA THR A 110 -6.28 -9.54 -10.42
C THR A 110 -6.09 -10.72 -11.38
N LYS A 111 -5.57 -10.48 -12.60
CA LYS A 111 -5.54 -11.49 -13.67
C LYS A 111 -4.16 -11.75 -14.25
N LYS A 112 -3.42 -10.71 -14.62
CA LYS A 112 -2.15 -10.86 -15.35
C LYS A 112 -1.07 -10.02 -14.71
N ARG A 113 -0.66 -10.41 -13.51
CA ARG A 113 0.40 -9.72 -12.79
C ARG A 113 1.51 -10.69 -12.42
N ASP A 114 2.67 -10.16 -12.06
CA ASP A 114 3.79 -10.96 -11.59
C ASP A 114 3.66 -11.11 -10.07
N TYR A 115 3.14 -12.25 -9.62
CA TYR A 115 2.72 -12.46 -8.24
C TYR A 115 3.83 -12.91 -7.29
N THR A 116 5.01 -13.26 -7.83
CA THR A 116 6.08 -13.85 -7.03
C THR A 116 7.45 -13.52 -7.61
N PHE A 117 8.47 -13.53 -6.76
CA PHE A 117 9.87 -13.51 -7.17
C PHE A 117 10.40 -14.91 -7.54
N TYR A 118 9.65 -15.97 -7.22
CA TYR A 118 10.13 -17.35 -7.28
C TYR A 118 9.35 -18.16 -8.33
N ASN A 119 9.68 -17.93 -9.60
CA ASN A 119 9.04 -18.62 -10.74
C ASN A 119 9.74 -19.92 -11.14
N GLY A 120 10.51 -20.50 -10.22
CA GLY A 120 11.29 -21.71 -10.43
C GLY A 120 12.74 -21.42 -10.83
N PRO A 121 13.66 -22.40 -10.65
CA PRO A 121 13.42 -23.71 -10.06
C PRO A 121 13.15 -23.70 -8.55
N ARG A 122 13.44 -22.58 -7.87
CA ARG A 122 13.13 -22.40 -6.47
C ARG A 122 11.66 -21.98 -6.31
N VAL A 123 10.92 -22.69 -5.48
CA VAL A 123 9.49 -22.47 -5.26
C VAL A 123 9.25 -22.00 -3.83
N ALA A 124 8.45 -20.97 -3.66
CA ALA A 124 8.10 -20.41 -2.36
C ALA A 124 6.58 -20.35 -2.20
N HIS A 125 6.11 -20.81 -1.05
CA HIS A 125 4.71 -20.72 -0.64
C HIS A 125 4.64 -19.87 0.63
N VAL A 126 4.64 -18.55 0.47
CA VAL A 126 4.59 -17.64 1.60
C VAL A 126 3.22 -17.69 2.30
N SER A 127 3.24 -17.74 3.64
CA SER A 127 2.00 -17.71 4.42
C SER A 127 1.31 -16.35 4.29
N MET A 128 0.03 -16.35 3.97
CA MET A 128 -0.79 -15.16 3.76
C MET A 128 -2.07 -15.16 4.62
N ALA A 129 -2.12 -15.98 5.67
CA ALA A 129 -3.29 -16.01 6.56
C ALA A 129 -3.54 -14.65 7.22
N ASP A 130 -2.47 -13.99 7.69
CA ASP A 130 -2.48 -12.67 8.28
C ASP A 130 -1.42 -11.83 7.60
N PRO A 131 -1.74 -11.24 6.43
CA PRO A 131 -0.71 -10.68 5.56
C PRO A 131 -0.17 -9.32 6.00
N PHE A 132 -0.92 -8.58 6.81
CA PHE A 132 -0.54 -7.23 7.23
C PHE A 132 0.13 -7.26 8.60
N CYS A 133 1.17 -6.45 8.77
CA CYS A 133 1.93 -6.37 10.03
C CYS A 133 1.04 -5.87 11.19
N PRO A 134 0.84 -6.67 12.24
CA PRO A 134 -0.03 -6.26 13.34
C PRO A 134 0.52 -5.09 14.15
N GLU A 135 1.84 -4.99 14.26
CA GLU A 135 2.51 -3.88 14.96
C GLU A 135 2.26 -2.55 14.26
N MET A 136 2.48 -2.49 12.95
CA MET A 136 2.25 -1.27 12.18
C MET A 136 0.76 -0.90 12.12
N ARG A 137 -0.12 -1.89 11.96
CA ARG A 137 -1.57 -1.67 11.93
C ARG A 137 -2.04 -0.99 13.21
N ARG A 138 -1.61 -1.48 14.35
CA ARG A 138 -1.96 -0.90 15.66
C ARG A 138 -1.51 0.54 15.77
N ILE A 139 -0.26 0.84 15.38
CA ILE A 139 0.30 2.19 15.45
C ILE A 139 -0.49 3.16 14.58
N PHE A 140 -0.80 2.78 13.35
CA PHE A 140 -1.57 3.64 12.44
C PHE A 140 -3.00 3.85 12.92
N TYR A 141 -3.65 2.81 13.40
CA TYR A 141 -5.02 2.91 13.91
C TYR A 141 -5.09 3.83 15.13
N GLU A 142 -4.27 3.57 16.14
CA GLU A 142 -4.24 4.37 17.36
C GLU A 142 -3.89 5.85 17.07
N THR A 143 -2.94 6.08 16.18
CA THR A 143 -2.54 7.44 15.81
C THR A 143 -3.64 8.18 15.06
N ALA A 144 -4.32 7.53 14.13
CA ALA A 144 -5.45 8.13 13.41
C ALA A 144 -6.59 8.49 14.36
N LYS A 145 -6.90 7.62 15.33
CA LYS A 145 -7.90 7.91 16.37
C LYS A 145 -7.50 9.11 17.22
N GLU A 146 -6.25 9.16 17.63
CA GLU A 146 -5.71 10.28 18.42
C GLU A 146 -5.81 11.60 17.67
N LEU A 147 -5.60 11.58 16.35
CA LEU A 147 -5.76 12.75 15.50
C LEU A 147 -7.23 13.14 15.26
N GLY A 148 -8.17 12.32 15.70
CA GLY A 148 -9.60 12.55 15.51
C GLY A 148 -10.10 12.24 14.11
N PHE A 149 -9.34 11.49 13.32
CA PHE A 149 -9.77 11.11 11.97
C PHE A 149 -10.74 9.95 12.00
N PRO A 150 -11.73 9.92 11.09
CA PRO A 150 -12.60 8.76 10.95
C PRO A 150 -11.78 7.60 10.40
N VAL A 151 -11.59 6.56 11.22
CA VAL A 151 -10.72 5.43 10.89
C VAL A 151 -11.39 4.12 11.25
N HIS A 152 -11.26 3.14 10.36
CA HIS A 152 -11.68 1.76 10.59
C HIS A 152 -10.44 0.93 10.91
N GLU A 153 -10.52 0.18 12.02
CA GLU A 153 -9.41 -0.66 12.49
C GLU A 153 -9.08 -1.77 11.51
N LYS A 154 -10.06 -2.22 10.73
CA LYS A 154 -9.92 -3.35 9.81
C LYS A 154 -10.83 -3.16 8.59
N GLY A 155 -10.51 -3.91 7.56
CA GLY A 155 -11.32 -4.00 6.35
C GLY A 155 -10.68 -4.95 5.37
N THR A 156 -11.51 -5.71 4.65
CA THR A 156 -11.07 -6.58 3.57
C THR A 156 -11.04 -5.79 2.27
N TYR A 157 -9.89 -5.76 1.64
CA TYR A 157 -9.64 -5.07 0.37
C TYR A 157 -9.75 -6.08 -0.76
N VAL A 158 -10.72 -5.92 -1.67
CA VAL A 158 -10.73 -6.67 -2.91
C VAL A 158 -9.93 -5.92 -3.96
N CYS A 159 -8.92 -6.58 -4.53
CA CYS A 159 -8.06 -5.99 -5.54
C CYS A 159 -8.47 -6.48 -6.91
N ILE A 160 -8.87 -5.57 -7.79
CA ILE A 160 -9.23 -5.88 -9.18
C ILE A 160 -8.10 -5.47 -10.12
N GLU A 161 -8.14 -5.99 -11.35
CA GLU A 161 -7.10 -5.69 -12.33
C GLU A 161 -7.07 -4.23 -12.77
N GLY A 162 -8.23 -3.62 -12.95
CA GLY A 162 -8.30 -2.32 -13.61
C GLY A 162 -7.82 -2.40 -15.07
N PRO A 163 -7.57 -1.26 -15.74
CA PRO A 163 -7.82 0.09 -15.23
C PRO A 163 -9.30 0.50 -15.22
N ARG A 164 -10.19 -0.30 -15.85
CA ARG A 164 -11.62 -0.03 -15.79
C ARG A 164 -12.16 -0.20 -14.37
N PHE A 165 -13.16 0.57 -14.03
CA PHE A 165 -13.93 0.33 -12.83
C PHE A 165 -14.80 -0.92 -12.96
N SER A 166 -15.28 -1.42 -11.83
CA SER A 166 -16.16 -2.59 -11.78
C SER A 166 -17.48 -2.35 -12.49
N THR A 167 -18.08 -3.44 -12.98
CA THR A 167 -19.50 -3.41 -13.35
C THR A 167 -20.35 -3.37 -12.06
N ARG A 168 -21.60 -2.98 -12.19
CA ARG A 168 -22.54 -3.00 -11.05
C ARG A 168 -22.71 -4.41 -10.49
N ALA A 169 -22.77 -5.42 -11.36
CA ALA A 169 -22.87 -6.82 -10.97
C ALA A 169 -21.63 -7.27 -10.16
N GLU A 170 -20.45 -6.89 -10.62
CA GLU A 170 -19.21 -7.17 -9.88
C GLU A 170 -19.24 -6.52 -8.50
N SER A 171 -19.63 -5.27 -8.43
CA SER A 171 -19.72 -4.51 -7.17
C SER A 171 -20.66 -5.20 -6.17
N PHE A 172 -21.84 -5.62 -6.62
CA PHE A 172 -22.78 -6.35 -5.76
C PHE A 172 -22.21 -7.68 -5.28
N MET A 173 -21.46 -8.39 -6.13
CA MET A 173 -20.78 -9.62 -5.74
C MET A 173 -19.72 -9.34 -4.66
N PHE A 174 -18.85 -8.35 -4.88
CA PHE A 174 -17.77 -8.01 -3.96
C PHE A 174 -18.28 -7.54 -2.60
N ARG A 175 -19.42 -6.85 -2.55
CA ARG A 175 -20.03 -6.40 -1.30
C ARG A 175 -20.36 -7.55 -0.34
N GLN A 176 -20.50 -8.76 -0.84
CA GLN A 176 -20.78 -9.93 -0.01
C GLN A 176 -19.56 -10.34 0.85
N TYR A 177 -18.36 -9.97 0.41
CA TYR A 177 -17.12 -10.50 0.99
C TYR A 177 -16.12 -9.42 1.43
N ALA A 178 -16.19 -8.22 0.85
CA ALA A 178 -15.19 -7.18 1.06
C ALA A 178 -15.81 -5.88 1.55
N HIS A 179 -14.97 -4.97 2.05
CA HIS A 179 -15.35 -3.67 2.56
C HIS A 179 -14.93 -2.54 1.62
N ILE A 180 -13.77 -2.70 0.98
CA ILE A 180 -13.17 -1.68 0.10
C ILE A 180 -12.65 -2.35 -1.17
N ILE A 181 -12.55 -1.55 -2.23
CA ILE A 181 -12.10 -2.01 -3.54
C ILE A 181 -11.03 -1.08 -4.10
N GLY A 182 -9.97 -1.68 -4.63
CA GLY A 182 -8.88 -0.95 -5.27
C GLY A 182 -8.18 -1.80 -6.31
N MET A 183 -7.06 -1.30 -6.83
CA MET A 183 -6.40 -1.90 -8.00
C MET A 183 -4.91 -2.19 -7.80
N THR A 184 -4.33 -1.92 -6.62
CA THR A 184 -2.86 -1.90 -6.49
C THR A 184 -2.29 -2.71 -5.34
N LEU A 185 -3.10 -3.25 -4.44
CA LEU A 185 -2.59 -3.98 -3.29
C LEU A 185 -1.86 -5.27 -3.70
N VAL A 186 -2.38 -5.98 -4.69
CA VAL A 186 -1.81 -7.22 -5.20
C VAL A 186 -1.09 -6.96 -6.52
N PRO A 187 0.15 -7.36 -6.71
CA PRO A 187 0.95 -8.23 -5.85
C PRO A 187 1.90 -7.48 -4.89
N GLU A 188 1.73 -6.19 -4.68
CA GLU A 188 2.63 -5.41 -3.82
C GLU A 188 2.84 -6.09 -2.45
N ILE A 189 1.74 -6.47 -1.80
CA ILE A 189 1.80 -7.15 -0.51
C ILE A 189 2.41 -8.56 -0.60
N ASN A 190 2.08 -9.33 -1.64
CA ASN A 190 2.64 -10.66 -1.85
C ASN A 190 4.17 -10.60 -1.89
N LEU A 191 4.68 -9.65 -2.67
CA LEU A 191 6.11 -9.49 -2.91
C LEU A 191 6.85 -9.02 -1.66
N ALA A 192 6.28 -8.08 -0.92
CA ALA A 192 6.85 -7.66 0.36
C ALA A 192 6.93 -8.83 1.34
N ARG A 193 5.88 -9.64 1.42
CA ARG A 193 5.84 -10.81 2.30
C ARG A 193 6.88 -11.86 1.92
N GLU A 194 7.07 -12.10 0.64
CA GLU A 194 8.09 -13.06 0.16
C GLU A 194 9.52 -12.65 0.53
N LEU A 195 9.76 -11.38 0.75
CA LEU A 195 11.06 -10.88 1.19
C LEU A 195 11.15 -10.68 2.71
N GLY A 196 10.13 -11.14 3.45
CA GLY A 196 10.10 -11.04 4.91
C GLY A 196 9.92 -9.62 5.43
N MET A 197 9.42 -8.71 4.60
CA MET A 197 9.18 -7.33 4.99
C MET A 197 7.81 -7.21 5.67
N CYS A 198 7.70 -6.27 6.61
CA CYS A 198 6.40 -5.85 7.13
C CYS A 198 5.66 -5.08 6.05
N TYR A 199 4.35 -5.23 5.98
CA TYR A 199 3.51 -4.44 5.08
C TYR A 199 2.28 -3.93 5.82
N ALA A 200 2.02 -2.64 5.71
CA ALA A 200 0.78 -2.02 6.17
C ALA A 200 0.16 -1.23 5.03
N ASN A 201 -1.16 -1.21 4.96
CA ASN A 201 -1.91 -0.44 3.99
C ASN A 201 -2.75 0.61 4.68
N ILE A 202 -2.55 1.87 4.29
CA ILE A 202 -3.39 2.99 4.66
C ILE A 202 -4.27 3.27 3.45
N ALA A 203 -5.52 2.85 3.51
CA ALA A 203 -6.49 3.07 2.43
C ALA A 203 -7.36 4.27 2.77
N THR A 204 -7.55 5.17 1.80
CA THR A 204 -8.46 6.30 1.95
C THR A 204 -9.65 6.11 1.03
N VAL A 205 -10.84 6.22 1.58
CA VAL A 205 -12.08 6.03 0.83
C VAL A 205 -12.41 7.29 0.05
N THR A 206 -12.61 7.15 -1.26
CA THR A 206 -12.91 8.29 -2.15
C THR A 206 -14.35 8.30 -2.67
N ASP A 207 -15.01 7.14 -2.67
CA ASP A 207 -16.33 6.96 -3.30
C ASP A 207 -17.01 5.69 -2.81
N TYR A 208 -18.29 5.52 -3.18
CA TYR A 208 -19.07 4.31 -2.85
C TYR A 208 -19.07 3.25 -3.95
N ASP A 209 -18.08 3.26 -4.84
CA ASP A 209 -18.05 2.37 -5.99
C ASP A 209 -19.36 2.47 -6.82
N VAL A 210 -19.69 1.44 -7.58
CA VAL A 210 -20.84 1.47 -8.51
C VAL A 210 -22.10 0.78 -7.98
N TRP A 211 -22.08 0.32 -6.73
CA TRP A 211 -23.29 -0.23 -6.10
C TRP A 211 -24.25 0.87 -5.63
N ALA A 212 -23.72 2.06 -5.36
CA ALA A 212 -24.52 3.22 -4.97
C ALA A 212 -25.25 3.82 -6.19
N ASP A 213 -26.20 4.70 -5.94
CA ASP A 213 -27.02 5.30 -6.99
C ASP A 213 -26.21 6.13 -7.99
N LYS A 214 -25.11 6.70 -7.56
CA LYS A 214 -24.19 7.46 -8.41
C LYS A 214 -23.01 6.59 -8.85
N PRO A 215 -22.76 6.49 -10.16
CA PRO A 215 -21.52 5.83 -10.64
C PRO A 215 -20.28 6.60 -10.20
N VAL A 216 -19.14 5.90 -10.17
CA VAL A 216 -17.83 6.50 -9.87
C VAL A 216 -17.48 7.51 -10.95
N ASP A 217 -17.19 8.74 -10.53
CA ASP A 217 -16.73 9.83 -11.39
C ASP A 217 -15.26 10.11 -11.06
N ALA A 218 -14.39 10.02 -12.06
CA ALA A 218 -12.97 10.23 -11.88
C ALA A 218 -12.62 11.61 -11.32
N GLN A 219 -13.37 12.65 -11.70
CA GLN A 219 -13.13 14.00 -11.19
C GLN A 219 -13.52 14.13 -9.71
N GLU A 220 -14.64 13.52 -9.32
CA GLU A 220 -15.06 13.49 -7.92
C GLU A 220 -14.05 12.72 -7.05
N VAL A 221 -13.54 11.58 -7.55
CA VAL A 221 -12.48 10.82 -6.90
C VAL A 221 -11.24 11.68 -6.66
N LEU A 222 -10.79 12.42 -7.66
CA LEU A 222 -9.62 13.30 -7.53
C LEU A 222 -9.84 14.41 -6.48
N LYS A 223 -11.03 14.97 -6.41
CA LYS A 223 -11.37 15.99 -5.42
C LYS A 223 -11.29 15.44 -3.99
N VAL A 224 -11.91 14.30 -3.75
CA VAL A 224 -11.90 13.66 -2.42
C VAL A 224 -10.48 13.19 -2.07
N MET A 225 -9.70 12.71 -3.04
CA MET A 225 -8.29 12.37 -2.84
C MET A 225 -7.49 13.56 -2.32
N ALA A 226 -7.70 14.75 -2.87
CA ALA A 226 -7.02 15.97 -2.41
C ALA A 226 -7.36 16.27 -0.94
N GLU A 227 -8.62 16.12 -0.55
CA GLU A 227 -9.05 16.29 0.84
C GLU A 227 -8.44 15.23 1.76
N ASN A 228 -8.34 13.98 1.29
CA ASN A 228 -7.77 12.87 2.04
C ASN A 228 -6.25 12.98 2.20
N ASN A 229 -5.55 13.62 1.26
CA ASN A 229 -4.10 13.78 1.32
C ASN A 229 -3.64 14.45 2.61
N TYR A 230 -4.36 15.45 3.07
CA TYR A 230 -4.06 16.10 4.34
C TYR A 230 -4.09 15.11 5.51
N LYS A 231 -5.11 14.26 5.56
CA LYS A 231 -5.25 13.27 6.63
C LYS A 231 -4.10 12.25 6.61
N VAL A 232 -3.74 11.77 5.42
CA VAL A 232 -2.61 10.84 5.25
C VAL A 232 -1.31 11.49 5.68
N GLN A 233 -1.07 12.73 5.25
CA GLN A 233 0.13 13.47 5.61
C GLN A 233 0.28 13.63 7.12
N GLU A 234 -0.78 14.04 7.80
CA GLU A 234 -0.78 14.19 9.25
C GLU A 234 -0.59 12.85 9.97
N LEU A 235 -1.22 11.79 9.44
CA LEU A 235 -1.08 10.45 9.98
C LEU A 235 0.36 9.95 9.86
N LEU A 236 0.97 10.06 8.68
CA LEU A 236 2.35 9.64 8.46
C LEU A 236 3.32 10.42 9.33
N LYS A 237 3.17 11.73 9.39
CA LYS A 237 4.04 12.62 10.19
C LYS A 237 4.05 12.25 11.67
N LYS A 238 2.89 11.86 12.22
CA LYS A 238 2.76 11.52 13.62
C LYS A 238 3.07 10.06 13.92
N ALA A 239 2.69 9.14 13.03
CA ALA A 239 2.84 7.71 13.25
C ALA A 239 4.25 7.19 12.98
N ILE A 240 4.91 7.67 11.94
CA ILE A 240 6.24 7.16 11.54
C ILE A 240 7.25 7.24 12.69
N PRO A 241 7.36 8.36 13.44
CA PRO A 241 8.27 8.40 14.59
C PRO A 241 7.96 7.42 15.70
N ARG A 242 6.74 6.87 15.74
CA ARG A 242 6.30 5.88 16.73
C ARG A 242 6.59 4.44 16.33
N ILE A 243 6.99 4.22 15.08
CA ILE A 243 7.34 2.88 14.59
C ILE A 243 8.71 2.51 15.16
N PRO A 244 8.82 1.42 15.94
CA PRO A 244 10.10 1.06 16.54
C PRO A 244 11.09 0.59 15.47
N GLU A 245 12.38 0.87 15.69
CA GLU A 245 13.45 0.40 14.82
C GLU A 245 13.52 -1.12 14.84
N GLU A 246 13.45 -1.71 16.03
CA GLU A 246 13.44 -3.16 16.20
C GLU A 246 12.05 -3.72 15.93
N ARG A 247 11.98 -4.74 15.08
CA ARG A 247 10.71 -5.41 14.77
C ARG A 247 10.37 -6.41 15.85
N LYS A 248 9.19 -6.24 16.46
CA LYS A 248 8.64 -7.17 17.46
C LYS A 248 7.50 -8.02 16.89
N CYS A 249 7.30 -7.96 15.58
CA CYS A 249 6.32 -8.75 14.86
C CYS A 249 6.95 -10.02 14.30
N GLY A 250 6.10 -10.95 13.83
CA GLY A 250 6.56 -12.19 13.20
C GLY A 250 6.73 -12.11 11.69
N CYS A 251 6.76 -10.91 11.09
CA CYS A 251 6.74 -10.76 9.63
C CYS A 251 7.92 -11.41 8.92
N ALA A 252 9.12 -11.41 9.52
CA ALA A 252 10.31 -12.05 8.94
C ALA A 252 10.30 -13.58 9.07
N ASP A 253 9.48 -14.14 9.94
CA ASP A 253 9.47 -15.58 10.23
C ASP A 253 8.99 -16.43 9.05
N VAL A 254 8.24 -15.84 8.11
CA VAL A 254 7.80 -16.54 6.90
C VAL A 254 8.97 -17.08 6.07
N LEU A 255 10.13 -16.42 6.14
CA LEU A 255 11.33 -16.85 5.40
C LEU A 255 11.84 -18.23 5.83
N LYS A 256 11.52 -18.65 7.07
CA LYS A 256 12.02 -19.92 7.63
C LYS A 256 11.31 -21.14 7.07
N SER A 257 10.12 -21.01 6.53
CA SER A 257 9.26 -22.14 6.17
C SER A 257 8.62 -22.06 4.79
N MET A 258 8.87 -21.01 4.00
CA MET A 258 8.15 -20.82 2.74
C MET A 258 8.73 -21.61 1.56
N PHE A 259 10.00 -22.00 1.61
CA PHE A 259 10.65 -22.69 0.48
C PHE A 259 10.41 -24.20 0.49
N VAL A 260 10.22 -24.74 -0.71
CA VAL A 260 10.00 -26.17 -0.94
C VAL A 260 11.13 -26.74 -1.77
#